data_e115982498a8d758248cf4d84e9d0460
#
_entry.id   e115982498a8d758248cf4d84e9d0460
#
_cell.length_a   1.000
_cell.length_b   1.000
_cell.length_c   1.000
_cell.angle_alpha   90.00
_cell.angle_beta   90.00
_cell.angle_gamma   90.00
#
_symmetry.space_group_name_H-M   'P 1'
#
loop_
_entity.id
_entity.type
_entity.pdbx_description
1 polymer ?
#
loop_
_entity_poly.entity_id
_entity_poly.type
_entity_poly.pdbx_seq_one_letter_code
_entity_poly.pdbx_strand_id
1 'polypeptide(L)'
;MIGIVDYGMGNLFSVSKALERLNVPYFISDVQEELLKADGLILPGVGAFKDAMNLLETTHLKETIMTFADSGKPLLGICLGMQLLFEESKENGSTKGLSLLPGEVLHIPKQDSQGNAYKVPHMGWNLLRYQKNSPLLEGVTEGYVYFVHSYYVHEGSKDVIVASANYAGVEIPAVVSRENIYGMQFHPEKSGELGMQLLENFTKRVKEAVS
;
A
#
# COMPACT_ATOMS: atom_id res chain seq x y z
N MET A 1 -18.86 -4.15 2.99
CA MET A 1 -18.04 -4.11 4.25
C MET A 1 -16.59 -4.39 3.90
N ILE A 2 -15.63 -3.66 4.52
CA ILE A 2 -14.20 -3.79 4.24
C ILE A 2 -13.57 -4.83 5.15
N GLY A 3 -12.81 -5.79 4.59
CA GLY A 3 -11.97 -6.72 5.34
C GLY A 3 -10.54 -6.17 5.50
N ILE A 4 -10.00 -6.26 6.70
CA ILE A 4 -8.57 -6.01 6.98
C ILE A 4 -7.91 -7.36 7.17
N VAL A 5 -6.90 -7.65 6.35
CA VAL A 5 -6.17 -8.93 6.39
C VAL A 5 -5.26 -8.96 7.61
N ASP A 6 -5.50 -9.92 8.51
CA ASP A 6 -4.64 -10.22 9.66
C ASP A 6 -3.76 -11.44 9.36
N TYR A 7 -2.55 -11.20 8.94
CA TYR A 7 -1.54 -12.24 8.73
C TYR A 7 -0.39 -12.18 9.74
N GLY A 8 -0.59 -11.44 10.84
CA GLY A 8 0.37 -11.30 11.93
C GLY A 8 1.37 -10.13 11.78
N MET A 9 1.37 -9.40 10.65
CA MET A 9 2.25 -8.25 10.41
C MET A 9 1.46 -7.07 9.87
N GLY A 10 1.11 -6.12 10.72
CA GLY A 10 0.39 -4.92 10.30
C GLY A 10 -0.07 -4.07 11.48
N ASN A 11 -0.25 -2.79 11.25
CA ASN A 11 -0.83 -1.89 12.24
C ASN A 11 -2.36 -1.91 12.13
N LEU A 12 -2.96 -3.08 12.47
CA LEU A 12 -4.40 -3.32 12.35
C LEU A 12 -5.21 -2.29 13.15
N PHE A 13 -4.75 -1.97 14.36
CA PHE A 13 -5.43 -1.02 15.25
C PHE A 13 -5.54 0.38 14.61
N SER A 14 -4.45 0.91 14.07
CA SER A 14 -4.47 2.25 13.49
C SER A 14 -5.33 2.32 12.22
N VAL A 15 -5.30 1.28 11.38
CA VAL A 15 -6.13 1.20 10.18
C VAL A 15 -7.61 1.07 10.55
N SER A 16 -7.95 0.22 11.51
CA SER A 16 -9.33 0.06 11.97
C SER A 16 -9.88 1.36 12.57
N LYS A 17 -9.08 2.08 13.38
CA LYS A 17 -9.47 3.39 13.93
C LYS A 17 -9.66 4.45 12.85
N ALA A 18 -8.93 4.40 11.75
CA ALA A 18 -9.17 5.29 10.62
C ALA A 18 -10.53 4.99 9.94
N LEU A 19 -10.87 3.71 9.73
CA LEU A 19 -12.17 3.32 9.18
C LEU A 19 -13.33 3.67 10.13
N GLU A 20 -13.15 3.53 11.44
CA GLU A 20 -14.14 3.98 12.46
C GLU A 20 -14.41 5.49 12.35
N ARG A 21 -13.37 6.32 12.21
CA ARG A 21 -13.51 7.78 12.01
C ARG A 21 -14.26 8.14 10.74
N LEU A 22 -14.15 7.30 9.70
CA LEU A 22 -14.91 7.46 8.45
C LEU A 22 -16.32 6.86 8.50
N ASN A 23 -16.71 6.27 9.64
CA ASN A 23 -17.97 5.53 9.80
C ASN A 23 -18.15 4.43 8.75
N VAL A 24 -17.06 3.74 8.37
CA VAL A 24 -17.07 2.66 7.41
C VAL A 24 -17.09 1.31 8.13
N PRO A 25 -18.08 0.44 7.85
CA PRO A 25 -18.12 -0.90 8.41
C PRO A 25 -16.92 -1.73 7.95
N TYR A 26 -16.24 -2.37 8.88
CA TYR A 26 -15.10 -3.23 8.62
C TYR A 26 -15.10 -4.45 9.54
N PHE A 27 -14.28 -5.42 9.21
CA PHE A 27 -13.89 -6.53 10.08
C PHE A 27 -12.40 -6.83 9.90
N ILE A 28 -11.80 -7.50 10.88
CA ILE A 28 -10.42 -7.98 10.83
C ILE A 28 -10.49 -9.50 10.86
N SER A 29 -9.81 -10.17 9.94
CA SER A 29 -9.85 -11.62 9.87
C SER A 29 -8.57 -12.22 9.27
N ASP A 30 -8.24 -13.42 9.71
CA ASP A 30 -7.29 -14.36 9.13
C ASP A 30 -7.99 -15.55 8.43
N VAL A 31 -9.33 -15.53 8.40
CA VAL A 31 -10.14 -16.58 7.82
C VAL A 31 -10.42 -16.31 6.36
N GLN A 32 -9.98 -17.20 5.48
CA GLN A 32 -10.07 -17.06 4.01
C GLN A 32 -11.50 -16.81 3.54
N GLU A 33 -12.45 -17.62 4.01
CA GLU A 33 -13.86 -17.52 3.60
C GLU A 33 -14.53 -16.21 4.00
N GLU A 34 -14.11 -15.61 5.12
CA GLU A 34 -14.57 -14.29 5.56
C GLU A 34 -14.00 -13.19 4.66
N LEU A 35 -12.69 -13.24 4.39
CA LEU A 35 -12.02 -12.27 3.56
C LEU A 35 -12.57 -12.26 2.12
N LEU A 36 -12.87 -13.42 1.54
CA LEU A 36 -13.46 -13.53 0.20
C LEU A 36 -14.87 -12.94 0.10
N LYS A 37 -15.60 -12.85 1.22
CA LYS A 37 -16.94 -12.23 1.28
C LYS A 37 -16.89 -10.70 1.41
N ALA A 38 -15.75 -10.13 1.70
CA ALA A 38 -15.61 -8.68 1.79
C ALA A 38 -15.94 -7.99 0.45
N ASP A 39 -16.36 -6.73 0.52
CA ASP A 39 -16.61 -5.89 -0.66
C ASP A 39 -15.31 -5.20 -1.12
N GLY A 40 -14.35 -5.03 -0.22
CA GLY A 40 -13.01 -4.53 -0.47
C GLY A 40 -12.05 -5.05 0.59
N LEU A 41 -10.76 -5.22 0.25
CA LEU A 41 -9.73 -5.63 1.21
C LEU A 41 -8.69 -4.54 1.43
N ILE A 42 -8.20 -4.44 2.66
CA ILE A 42 -6.99 -3.71 3.01
C ILE A 42 -5.94 -4.73 3.46
N LEU A 43 -4.78 -4.68 2.81
CA LEU A 43 -3.59 -5.43 3.18
C LEU A 43 -2.60 -4.48 3.85
N PRO A 44 -2.60 -4.34 5.18
CA PRO A 44 -1.60 -3.57 5.89
C PRO A 44 -0.29 -4.36 5.95
N GLY A 45 0.82 -3.70 6.25
CA GLY A 45 2.06 -4.41 6.50
C GLY A 45 3.11 -3.51 7.13
N VAL A 46 3.87 -4.10 8.05
CA VAL A 46 5.08 -3.53 8.66
C VAL A 46 6.12 -4.63 8.83
N GLY A 47 7.41 -4.27 8.83
CA GLY A 47 8.49 -5.24 8.97
C GLY A 47 9.13 -5.64 7.65
N ALA A 48 9.66 -6.85 7.54
CA ALA A 48 10.43 -7.32 6.39
C ALA A 48 9.55 -8.03 5.34
N PHE A 49 9.84 -7.76 4.07
CA PHE A 49 9.09 -8.31 2.92
C PHE A 49 9.07 -9.85 2.91
N LYS A 50 10.23 -10.48 3.14
CA LYS A 50 10.35 -11.93 3.15
C LYS A 50 9.52 -12.59 4.24
N ASP A 51 9.53 -12.01 5.44
CA ASP A 51 8.77 -12.53 6.57
C ASP A 51 7.27 -12.42 6.32
N ALA A 52 6.84 -11.30 5.76
CA ALA A 52 5.44 -11.08 5.37
C ALA A 52 4.98 -12.10 4.32
N MET A 53 5.77 -12.33 3.25
CA MET A 53 5.42 -13.33 2.23
C MET A 53 5.39 -14.75 2.79
N ASN A 54 6.32 -15.10 3.67
CA ASN A 54 6.32 -16.41 4.33
C ASN A 54 5.05 -16.63 5.18
N LEU A 55 4.62 -15.59 5.92
CA LEU A 55 3.39 -15.66 6.71
C LEU A 55 2.16 -15.80 5.81
N LEU A 56 2.07 -15.00 4.74
CA LEU A 56 0.97 -15.11 3.78
C LEU A 56 0.91 -16.49 3.12
N GLU A 57 2.05 -17.12 2.83
CA GLU A 57 2.12 -18.48 2.27
C GLU A 57 1.72 -19.54 3.30
N THR A 58 2.27 -19.49 4.52
CA THR A 58 2.00 -20.50 5.55
C THR A 58 0.58 -20.45 6.09
N THR A 59 -0.08 -19.29 6.04
CA THR A 59 -1.49 -19.12 6.42
C THR A 59 -2.47 -19.30 5.25
N HIS A 60 -1.97 -19.57 4.03
CA HIS A 60 -2.75 -19.62 2.79
C HIS A 60 -3.51 -18.33 2.44
N LEU A 61 -3.14 -17.19 3.06
CA LEU A 61 -3.75 -15.89 2.76
C LEU A 61 -3.24 -15.31 1.44
N LYS A 62 -2.09 -15.77 0.94
CA LYS A 62 -1.59 -15.39 -0.39
C LYS A 62 -2.60 -15.75 -1.48
N GLU A 63 -3.04 -17.01 -1.53
CA GLU A 63 -4.03 -17.48 -2.51
C GLU A 63 -5.37 -16.76 -2.34
N THR A 64 -5.74 -16.48 -1.10
CA THR A 64 -6.97 -15.73 -0.78
C THR A 64 -6.94 -14.32 -1.34
N ILE A 65 -5.82 -13.59 -1.14
CA ILE A 65 -5.64 -12.23 -1.66
C ILE A 65 -5.62 -12.23 -3.19
N MET A 66 -4.94 -13.19 -3.81
CA MET A 66 -4.92 -13.33 -5.27
C MET A 66 -6.30 -13.61 -5.84
N THR A 67 -7.03 -14.56 -5.27
CA THR A 67 -8.43 -14.87 -5.66
C THR A 67 -9.34 -13.65 -5.49
N PHE A 68 -9.17 -12.90 -4.40
CA PHE A 68 -9.91 -11.67 -4.17
C PHE A 68 -9.60 -10.61 -5.23
N ALA A 69 -8.34 -10.40 -5.55
CA ALA A 69 -7.89 -9.46 -6.59
C ALA A 69 -8.48 -9.82 -7.96
N ASP A 70 -8.45 -11.09 -8.33
CA ASP A 70 -9.00 -11.62 -9.58
C ASP A 70 -10.53 -11.45 -9.67
N SER A 71 -11.23 -11.33 -8.56
CA SER A 71 -12.67 -11.05 -8.53
C SER A 71 -13.04 -9.63 -8.99
N GLY A 72 -12.08 -8.75 -9.19
CA GLY A 72 -12.27 -7.34 -9.57
C GLY A 72 -12.69 -6.43 -8.41
N LYS A 73 -12.80 -6.95 -7.18
CA LYS A 73 -13.10 -6.15 -5.99
C LYS A 73 -11.88 -5.33 -5.57
N PRO A 74 -12.08 -4.10 -5.03
CA PRO A 74 -10.97 -3.23 -4.65
C PRO A 74 -10.07 -3.79 -3.55
N LEU A 75 -8.76 -3.79 -3.81
CA LEU A 75 -7.71 -4.19 -2.88
C LEU A 75 -6.74 -3.02 -2.65
N LEU A 76 -6.49 -2.65 -1.40
CA LEU A 76 -5.54 -1.60 -1.01
C LEU A 76 -4.40 -2.17 -0.19
N GLY A 77 -3.17 -2.06 -0.67
CA GLY A 77 -1.95 -2.29 0.11
C GLY A 77 -1.46 -1.01 0.81
N ILE A 78 -1.09 -1.10 2.08
CA ILE A 78 -0.55 0.03 2.87
C ILE A 78 0.86 -0.29 3.33
N CYS A 79 1.81 0.60 3.02
CA CYS A 79 3.24 0.52 3.38
C CYS A 79 3.87 -0.78 2.85
N LEU A 80 4.31 -1.70 3.71
CA LEU A 80 4.77 -3.00 3.29
C LEU A 80 3.69 -3.75 2.48
N GLY A 81 2.42 -3.63 2.85
CA GLY A 81 1.30 -4.21 2.08
C GLY A 81 1.24 -3.72 0.63
N MET A 82 1.55 -2.45 0.35
CA MET A 82 1.72 -1.97 -1.02
C MET A 82 2.89 -2.68 -1.72
N GLN A 83 4.04 -2.80 -1.06
CA GLN A 83 5.22 -3.43 -1.64
C GLN A 83 4.97 -4.90 -2.00
N LEU A 84 4.22 -5.63 -1.17
CA LEU A 84 3.84 -7.03 -1.40
C LEU A 84 3.02 -7.23 -2.69
N LEU A 85 2.34 -6.21 -3.21
CA LEU A 85 1.58 -6.29 -4.46
C LEU A 85 2.47 -6.48 -5.70
N PHE A 86 3.76 -6.12 -5.62
CA PHE A 86 4.71 -6.16 -6.73
C PHE A 86 5.32 -7.54 -6.96
N GLU A 87 6.11 -7.69 -8.04
CA GLU A 87 6.65 -8.98 -8.48
C GLU A 87 7.69 -9.55 -7.53
N GLU A 88 8.61 -8.70 -7.06
CA GLU A 88 9.67 -9.16 -6.15
C GLU A 88 10.27 -8.04 -5.31
N SER A 89 10.97 -8.42 -4.25
CA SER A 89 11.79 -7.53 -3.45
C SER A 89 13.23 -8.04 -3.36
N LYS A 90 14.18 -7.10 -3.38
CA LYS A 90 15.61 -7.36 -3.16
C LYS A 90 16.01 -7.19 -1.69
N GLU A 91 15.04 -7.08 -0.78
CA GLU A 91 15.30 -7.02 0.65
C GLU A 91 15.87 -8.35 1.16
N ASN A 92 17.12 -8.33 1.63
CA ASN A 92 17.81 -9.52 2.16
C ASN A 92 17.85 -10.72 1.17
N GLY A 93 18.02 -10.43 -0.11
CA GLY A 93 17.98 -11.40 -1.20
C GLY A 93 16.76 -11.18 -2.11
N SER A 94 16.51 -12.11 -3.02
CA SER A 94 15.33 -12.03 -3.90
C SER A 94 14.17 -12.82 -3.30
N THR A 95 13.04 -12.15 -3.11
CA THR A 95 11.79 -12.77 -2.63
C THR A 95 10.66 -12.37 -3.56
N LYS A 96 9.91 -13.34 -4.08
CA LYS A 96 8.73 -13.08 -4.92
C LYS A 96 7.60 -12.50 -4.08
N GLY A 97 6.89 -11.51 -4.64
CA GLY A 97 5.68 -10.92 -4.08
C GLY A 97 4.40 -11.57 -4.63
N LEU A 98 3.31 -10.82 -4.55
CA LEU A 98 2.00 -11.25 -5.06
C LEU A 98 1.88 -11.11 -6.59
N SER A 99 2.78 -10.37 -7.24
CA SER A 99 2.81 -10.15 -8.70
C SER A 99 1.49 -9.59 -9.28
N LEU A 100 0.74 -8.82 -8.48
CA LEU A 100 -0.47 -8.13 -8.93
C LEU A 100 -0.14 -6.83 -9.67
N LEU A 101 1.02 -6.23 -9.39
CA LEU A 101 1.56 -5.05 -10.06
C LEU A 101 2.97 -5.34 -10.59
N PRO A 102 3.34 -4.81 -11.78
CA PRO A 102 4.67 -5.00 -12.32
C PRO A 102 5.72 -4.16 -11.59
N GLY A 103 6.91 -4.70 -11.42
CA GLY A 103 8.06 -4.01 -10.87
C GLY A 103 8.65 -4.67 -9.64
N GLU A 104 9.73 -4.08 -9.15
CA GLU A 104 10.52 -4.62 -8.04
C GLU A 104 10.69 -3.61 -6.90
N VAL A 105 10.90 -4.12 -5.69
CA VAL A 105 11.14 -3.33 -4.48
C VAL A 105 12.63 -3.35 -4.17
N LEU A 106 13.24 -2.15 -4.12
CA LEU A 106 14.67 -1.94 -3.89
C LEU A 106 14.91 -1.14 -2.60
N HIS A 107 16.13 -1.26 -2.07
CA HIS A 107 16.57 -0.40 -0.98
C HIS A 107 16.73 1.04 -1.47
N ILE A 108 16.25 2.03 -0.70
CA ILE A 108 16.50 3.44 -0.99
C ILE A 108 18.03 3.66 -1.00
N PRO A 109 18.59 4.26 -2.06
CA PRO A 109 20.02 4.55 -2.11
C PRO A 109 20.47 5.31 -0.86
N LYS A 110 21.70 5.10 -0.38
CA LYS A 110 22.24 5.79 0.80
C LYS A 110 22.94 7.11 0.45
N GLN A 111 23.09 7.38 -0.83
CA GLN A 111 23.73 8.59 -1.37
C GLN A 111 22.92 9.12 -2.55
N ASP A 112 22.87 10.43 -2.70
CA ASP A 112 22.27 11.09 -3.86
C ASP A 112 23.17 10.95 -5.10
N SER A 113 22.72 11.48 -6.24
CA SER A 113 23.47 11.45 -7.51
C SER A 113 24.79 12.23 -7.46
N GLN A 114 25.02 13.04 -6.43
CA GLN A 114 26.24 13.81 -6.21
C GLN A 114 27.18 13.14 -5.19
N GLY A 115 26.78 11.98 -4.62
CA GLY A 115 27.56 11.25 -3.62
C GLY A 115 27.35 11.73 -2.18
N ASN A 116 26.43 12.67 -1.93
CA ASN A 116 26.13 13.12 -0.58
C ASN A 116 25.26 12.07 0.14
N ALA A 117 25.70 11.68 1.34
CA ALA A 117 24.95 10.75 2.16
C ALA A 117 23.70 11.40 2.76
N TYR A 118 22.62 10.66 2.80
CA TYR A 118 21.40 11.06 3.51
C TYR A 118 20.84 9.91 4.35
N LYS A 119 19.90 10.26 5.21
CA LYS A 119 19.38 9.33 6.19
C LYS A 119 18.41 8.32 5.54
N VAL A 120 18.63 7.02 5.83
CA VAL A 120 17.65 5.95 5.57
C VAL A 120 17.35 5.31 6.92
N PRO A 121 16.10 5.06 7.29
CA PRO A 121 14.88 5.11 6.47
C PRO A 121 14.41 6.53 6.10
N HIS A 122 13.68 6.64 5.01
CA HIS A 122 12.80 7.79 4.71
C HIS A 122 11.72 7.82 5.80
N MET A 123 11.85 8.75 6.73
CA MET A 123 10.97 8.86 7.88
C MET A 123 10.55 10.32 8.08
N GLY A 124 9.24 10.54 8.12
CA GLY A 124 8.66 11.86 8.35
C GLY A 124 7.65 12.27 7.29
N TRP A 125 7.26 13.55 7.36
CA TRP A 125 6.31 14.14 6.44
C TRP A 125 7.00 14.56 5.15
N ASN A 126 6.43 14.17 4.01
CA ASN A 126 6.94 14.56 2.70
C ASN A 126 5.77 14.90 1.77
N LEU A 127 6.04 15.77 0.81
CA LEU A 127 5.04 16.30 -0.12
C LEU A 127 4.67 15.25 -1.17
N LEU A 128 3.39 14.93 -1.26
CA LEU A 128 2.83 14.07 -2.28
C LEU A 128 2.60 14.87 -3.56
N ARG A 129 3.15 14.41 -4.68
CA ARG A 129 3.03 15.01 -6.01
C ARG A 129 2.24 14.09 -6.92
N TYR A 130 1.19 14.59 -7.54
CA TYR A 130 0.32 13.84 -8.44
C TYR A 130 0.94 13.77 -9.83
N GLN A 131 0.92 12.58 -10.42
CA GLN A 131 1.45 12.32 -11.76
C GLN A 131 0.36 11.96 -12.76
N LYS A 132 -0.71 11.32 -12.27
CA LYS A 132 -1.85 10.87 -13.08
C LYS A 132 -3.15 11.08 -12.31
N ASN A 133 -4.24 11.16 -13.05
CA ASN A 133 -5.57 11.07 -12.46
C ASN A 133 -5.81 9.67 -11.89
N SER A 134 -6.42 9.62 -10.73
CA SER A 134 -6.83 8.37 -10.09
C SER A 134 -8.06 8.63 -9.22
N PRO A 135 -8.98 7.66 -9.12
CA PRO A 135 -10.10 7.76 -8.20
C PRO A 135 -9.70 8.02 -6.75
N LEU A 136 -8.51 7.54 -6.33
CA LEU A 136 -8.00 7.83 -4.99
C LEU A 136 -7.69 9.32 -4.76
N LEU A 137 -7.38 10.07 -5.81
CA LEU A 137 -6.98 11.48 -5.74
C LEU A 137 -8.15 12.44 -6.00
N GLU A 138 -9.34 11.92 -6.28
CA GLU A 138 -10.49 12.74 -6.64
C GLU A 138 -10.88 13.70 -5.53
N GLY A 139 -10.94 15.01 -5.86
CA GLY A 139 -11.27 16.07 -4.90
C GLY A 139 -10.22 16.34 -3.83
N VAL A 140 -9.02 15.75 -3.96
CA VAL A 140 -7.93 15.89 -2.99
C VAL A 140 -6.81 16.76 -3.57
N THR A 141 -6.33 17.73 -2.81
CA THR A 141 -5.18 18.56 -3.19
C THR A 141 -3.86 17.95 -2.72
N GLU A 142 -2.77 18.22 -3.45
CA GLU A 142 -1.43 17.83 -3.02
C GLU A 142 -1.11 18.36 -1.62
N GLY A 143 -0.38 17.58 -0.84
CA GLY A 143 -0.03 17.94 0.53
C GLY A 143 0.94 16.94 1.15
N TYR A 144 1.19 17.08 2.44
CA TYR A 144 2.15 16.24 3.14
C TYR A 144 1.51 14.98 3.71
N VAL A 145 2.24 13.86 3.55
CA VAL A 145 1.88 12.54 4.09
C VAL A 145 3.07 11.95 4.85
N TYR A 146 2.79 11.01 5.77
CA TYR A 146 3.80 10.45 6.66
C TYR A 146 4.37 9.13 6.14
N PHE A 147 5.68 9.13 5.89
CA PHE A 147 6.47 7.98 5.45
C PHE A 147 7.29 7.39 6.59
N VAL A 148 7.50 6.08 6.56
CA VAL A 148 8.49 5.36 7.37
C VAL A 148 8.86 4.06 6.65
N HIS A 149 9.89 4.09 5.78
CA HIS A 149 10.30 2.92 5.02
C HIS A 149 11.77 3.05 4.55
N SER A 150 12.44 1.91 4.36
CA SER A 150 13.81 1.82 3.82
C SER A 150 13.85 1.25 2.40
N TYR A 151 12.76 0.64 1.96
CA TYR A 151 12.60 0.05 0.64
C TYR A 151 11.47 0.74 -0.11
N TYR A 152 11.56 0.81 -1.41
CA TYR A 152 10.60 1.49 -2.27
C TYR A 152 10.43 0.75 -3.58
N VAL A 153 9.32 0.94 -4.24
CA VAL A 153 9.08 0.42 -5.59
C VAL A 153 9.94 1.18 -6.58
N HIS A 154 10.74 0.46 -7.37
CA HIS A 154 11.60 1.08 -8.38
C HIS A 154 10.81 1.50 -9.62
N GLU A 155 11.29 2.56 -10.31
CA GLU A 155 10.61 3.27 -11.41
C GLU A 155 10.25 2.44 -12.65
N GLY A 156 10.64 1.17 -12.73
CA GLY A 156 10.26 0.28 -13.83
C GLY A 156 8.74 0.10 -14.04
N SER A 157 7.96 0.60 -13.08
CA SER A 157 6.49 0.47 -13.01
C SER A 157 5.74 1.76 -13.32
N LYS A 158 6.26 2.63 -14.20
CA LYS A 158 5.68 3.98 -14.47
C LYS A 158 4.18 3.98 -14.78
N ASP A 159 3.68 2.91 -15.39
CA ASP A 159 2.27 2.83 -15.77
C ASP A 159 1.31 2.72 -14.58
N VAL A 160 1.77 2.23 -13.44
CA VAL A 160 0.96 2.08 -12.23
C VAL A 160 1.15 3.20 -11.22
N ILE A 161 2.19 4.06 -11.40
CA ILE A 161 2.46 5.17 -10.48
C ILE A 161 1.44 6.29 -10.70
N VAL A 162 0.77 6.69 -9.65
CA VAL A 162 -0.26 7.73 -9.62
C VAL A 162 0.24 9.00 -8.94
N ALA A 163 0.99 8.85 -7.86
CA ALA A 163 1.62 9.95 -7.16
C ALA A 163 2.96 9.50 -6.57
N SER A 164 3.87 10.44 -6.40
CA SER A 164 5.19 10.21 -5.80
C SER A 164 5.61 11.31 -4.84
N ALA A 165 6.68 11.06 -4.10
CA ALA A 165 7.37 12.04 -3.28
C ALA A 165 8.86 12.04 -3.62
N ASN A 166 9.51 13.19 -3.57
CA ASN A 166 10.95 13.27 -3.75
C ASN A 166 11.66 13.12 -2.41
N TYR A 167 12.59 12.17 -2.32
CA TYR A 167 13.44 12.00 -1.15
C TYR A 167 14.92 11.98 -1.55
N ALA A 168 15.63 13.04 -1.21
CA ALA A 168 17.05 13.20 -1.55
C ALA A 168 17.36 12.99 -3.05
N GLY A 169 16.50 13.47 -3.93
CA GLY A 169 16.64 13.32 -5.39
C GLY A 169 16.12 11.98 -5.94
N VAL A 170 15.71 11.05 -5.07
CA VAL A 170 15.06 9.79 -5.47
C VAL A 170 13.55 10.00 -5.53
N GLU A 171 12.94 9.64 -6.64
CA GLU A 171 11.49 9.64 -6.79
C GLU A 171 10.92 8.37 -6.15
N ILE A 172 10.13 8.55 -5.09
CA ILE A 172 9.50 7.48 -4.32
C ILE A 172 8.05 7.33 -4.79
N PRO A 173 7.65 6.25 -5.47
CA PRO A 173 6.25 5.95 -5.74
C PRO A 173 5.48 5.89 -4.43
N ALA A 174 4.51 6.79 -4.28
CA ALA A 174 3.78 6.98 -3.03
C ALA A 174 2.34 6.47 -3.12
N VAL A 175 1.71 6.61 -4.29
CA VAL A 175 0.41 6.02 -4.61
C VAL A 175 0.51 5.28 -5.93
N VAL A 176 0.06 4.04 -5.95
CA VAL A 176 -0.02 3.21 -7.15
C VAL A 176 -1.45 2.74 -7.38
N SER A 177 -1.82 2.56 -8.65
CA SER A 177 -3.15 2.08 -9.02
C SER A 177 -3.12 1.38 -10.37
N ARG A 178 -3.77 0.24 -10.46
CA ARG A 178 -4.06 -0.49 -11.70
C ARG A 178 -5.36 -1.25 -11.52
N GLU A 179 -6.38 -0.90 -12.33
CA GLU A 179 -7.69 -1.53 -12.25
C GLU A 179 -8.29 -1.43 -10.84
N ASN A 180 -8.51 -2.57 -10.18
CA ASN A 180 -9.04 -2.68 -8.81
C ASN A 180 -7.95 -2.73 -7.73
N ILE A 181 -6.66 -2.68 -8.11
CA ILE A 181 -5.52 -2.78 -7.20
C ILE A 181 -4.99 -1.38 -6.90
N TYR A 182 -4.86 -1.06 -5.62
CA TYR A 182 -4.39 0.22 -5.10
C TYR A 182 -3.28 0.02 -4.07
N GLY A 183 -2.39 0.99 -3.97
CA GLY A 183 -1.34 0.96 -2.94
C GLY A 183 -0.96 2.36 -2.47
N MET A 184 -0.61 2.48 -1.19
CA MET A 184 -0.06 3.68 -0.56
C MET A 184 1.21 3.31 0.20
N GLN A 185 2.37 3.92 -0.17
CA GLN A 185 3.65 3.68 0.53
C GLN A 185 3.68 4.34 1.91
N PHE A 186 3.04 5.48 2.05
CA PHE A 186 2.86 6.15 3.34
C PHE A 186 1.74 5.50 4.13
N HIS A 187 1.60 5.92 5.39
CA HIS A 187 0.53 5.50 6.27
C HIS A 187 -0.62 6.50 6.23
N PRO A 188 -1.72 6.26 5.48
CA PRO A 188 -2.84 7.19 5.41
C PRO A 188 -3.46 7.44 6.78
N GLU A 189 -3.52 6.42 7.65
CA GLU A 189 -4.03 6.49 9.02
C GLU A 189 -3.19 7.40 9.95
N LYS A 190 -1.96 7.78 9.51
CA LYS A 190 -1.03 8.69 10.21
C LYS A 190 -0.77 9.99 9.46
N SER A 191 -1.42 10.19 8.31
CA SER A 191 -1.15 11.31 7.40
C SER A 191 -2.17 12.43 7.50
N GLY A 192 -2.79 12.60 8.67
CA GLY A 192 -3.72 13.69 8.96
C GLY A 192 -4.95 13.68 8.05
N GLU A 193 -5.42 14.87 7.68
CA GLU A 193 -6.64 15.02 6.87
C GLU A 193 -6.44 14.46 5.46
N LEU A 194 -5.30 14.75 4.82
CA LEU A 194 -5.01 14.26 3.48
C LEU A 194 -5.03 12.73 3.40
N GLY A 195 -4.37 12.05 4.36
CA GLY A 195 -4.40 10.60 4.41
C GLY A 195 -5.80 10.03 4.61
N MET A 196 -6.61 10.69 5.44
CA MET A 196 -8.01 10.31 5.68
C MET A 196 -8.88 10.49 4.43
N GLN A 197 -8.71 11.57 3.66
CA GLN A 197 -9.41 11.80 2.39
C GLN A 197 -9.07 10.72 1.36
N LEU A 198 -7.78 10.35 1.25
CA LEU A 198 -7.35 9.28 0.34
C LEU A 198 -7.93 7.92 0.74
N LEU A 199 -7.97 7.62 2.04
CA LEU A 199 -8.59 6.40 2.54
C LEU A 199 -10.11 6.42 2.32
N GLU A 200 -10.77 7.56 2.52
CA GLU A 200 -12.20 7.75 2.22
C GLU A 200 -12.50 7.48 0.74
N ASN A 201 -11.67 8.00 -0.17
CA ASN A 201 -11.84 7.74 -1.60
C ASN A 201 -11.72 6.25 -1.94
N PHE A 202 -10.79 5.50 -1.31
CA PHE A 202 -10.78 4.05 -1.42
C PHE A 202 -12.11 3.43 -0.96
N THR A 203 -12.66 3.87 0.16
CA THR A 203 -13.95 3.33 0.65
C THR A 203 -15.12 3.64 -0.29
N LYS A 204 -15.08 4.79 -0.99
CA LYS A 204 -16.06 5.11 -2.05
C LYS A 204 -15.94 4.14 -3.22
N ARG A 205 -14.70 3.79 -3.65
CA ARG A 205 -14.48 2.77 -4.70
C ARG A 205 -15.05 1.44 -4.31
N VAL A 206 -14.90 1.03 -3.04
CA VAL A 206 -15.50 -0.22 -2.54
C VAL A 206 -17.03 -0.18 -2.65
N LYS A 207 -17.67 0.95 -2.32
CA LYS A 207 -19.14 1.08 -2.42
C LYS A 207 -19.62 1.03 -3.88
N GLU A 208 -18.91 1.69 -4.79
CA GLU A 208 -19.25 1.72 -6.22
C GLU A 208 -19.10 0.35 -6.88
N ALA A 209 -18.14 -0.46 -6.46
CA ALA A 209 -17.93 -1.81 -7.01
C ALA A 209 -19.02 -2.82 -6.66
N VAL A 210 -19.86 -2.53 -5.67
CA VAL A 210 -20.98 -3.40 -5.23
C VAL A 210 -22.37 -2.82 -5.53
N SER A 211 -22.43 -1.66 -6.20
CA SER A 211 -23.66 -0.98 -6.62
C SER A 211 -24.03 -1.35 -8.04
#